data_b7095517286da605ef15a3cb019e6aab
#
_entry.id   b7095517286da605ef15a3cb019e6aab
#
_cell.length_a   1.000
_cell.length_b   1.000
_cell.length_c   1.000
_cell.angle_alpha   90.00
_cell.angle_beta   90.00
_cell.angle_gamma   90.00
#
_symmetry.space_group_name_H-M   'P 1'
#
loop_
_entity.id
_entity.type
_entity.pdbx_description
1 polymer ?
#
loop_
_entity_poly.entity_id
_entity_poly.type
_entity_poly.pdbx_seq_one_letter_code
_entity_poly.pdbx_strand_id
1 'polypeptide(L)'
;VIIALLIPALLFTWKGYQNKEARQNEIAEAARLEKEKIELAREATRAAAVKAAEAKRAEAESAKKEKEEQARRIAKMQDAKPVLTPLQQLAKARNSLVGGARDTFPDGTLNRSNIRVFFVETPMAWSEASEFCEAHGGHLYTPLQNSDLGWIGEQLDDASLIWLGGGSLGSADWGWVTGEEWKHDKPSTALGTCAAITASGIIKARPNGVKLPFFIQWHNDGSNPGSLDAQLGRLQGTLDSPSPAWPPGTLANEGRNYLLIHRALPWDEADLIASSAGGHLAVPSNSLEKIYLTEALSTSLISSQSAWLGGRLEGGVWTWITGEPWENPQWRKDSPDGGQKDSALRFTCAREDSGWDDADPDDPTLATSFLIEWSKDAQKAPAKVQDESTAELSRLKVMAAKLLRRKIAERNSRFEDNIKDLTWESDGWLRSQTKTVSTTHSPAIDAYRQTVSDTGRIPENLDDSNLPEPIKEMAEEALARQKRFENTLEIDTINLRNAYLGKLLAQKLEFQKANLKAKVARIDDEIQALGQDATSFRNYFEIEK
;
A
#
# COMPACT_ATOMS: atom_id res chain seq x y z
N VAL A 1 109.30 38.42 -80.85
CA VAL A 1 107.86 38.54 -81.08
C VAL A 1 107.09 37.34 -80.47
N ILE A 2 107.72 36.16 -80.21
CA ILE A 2 107.02 34.94 -79.73
C ILE A 2 106.75 34.96 -78.22
N ILE A 3 107.51 35.68 -77.38
CA ILE A 3 107.37 35.74 -75.91
C ILE A 3 106.17 36.64 -75.43
N ALA A 4 105.81 37.65 -76.24
CA ALA A 4 104.70 38.62 -75.85
C ALA A 4 103.31 38.09 -76.03
N LEU A 5 103.07 36.96 -76.72
CA LEU A 5 101.74 36.36 -76.91
C LEU A 5 101.47 35.20 -75.95
N LEU A 6 102.43 34.65 -75.22
CA LEU A 6 102.22 33.55 -74.26
C LEU A 6 101.79 33.99 -72.89
N ILE A 7 102.16 35.18 -72.44
CA ILE A 7 101.78 35.70 -71.11
C ILE A 7 100.27 35.97 -70.95
N PRO A 8 99.53 36.57 -71.92
CA PRO A 8 98.13 36.76 -71.84
C PRO A 8 97.34 35.45 -71.89
N ALA A 9 97.79 34.44 -72.64
CA ALA A 9 97.13 33.13 -72.71
C ALA A 9 97.26 32.32 -71.42
N LEU A 10 98.45 32.38 -70.77
CA LEU A 10 98.66 31.75 -69.45
C LEU A 10 97.86 32.46 -68.32
N LEU A 11 97.78 33.77 -68.38
CA LEU A 11 96.94 34.53 -67.44
C LEU A 11 95.46 34.28 -67.64
N PHE A 12 95.01 34.07 -68.88
CA PHE A 12 93.61 33.75 -69.17
C PHE A 12 93.25 32.30 -68.75
N THR A 13 94.18 31.35 -68.95
CA THR A 13 93.99 29.95 -68.47
C THR A 13 94.03 29.87 -66.93
N TRP A 14 94.97 30.63 -66.29
CA TRP A 14 95.04 30.67 -64.83
C TRP A 14 93.87 31.35 -64.20
N LYS A 15 93.35 32.46 -64.77
CA LYS A 15 92.13 33.13 -64.33
C LYS A 15 90.87 32.27 -64.54
N GLY A 16 90.89 31.47 -65.67
CA GLY A 16 89.81 30.46 -65.93
C GLY A 16 89.85 29.32 -64.93
N TYR A 17 91.06 28.90 -64.51
CA TYR A 17 91.24 27.84 -63.52
C TYR A 17 90.82 28.32 -62.12
N GLN A 18 91.25 29.52 -61.70
CA GLN A 18 90.82 30.11 -60.43
C GLN A 18 89.27 30.35 -60.35
N ASN A 19 88.67 30.80 -61.46
CA ASN A 19 87.24 30.95 -61.53
C ASN A 19 86.46 29.61 -61.45
N LYS A 20 87.12 28.55 -61.98
CA LYS A 20 86.53 27.20 -61.92
C LYS A 20 86.65 26.60 -60.53
N GLU A 21 87.77 26.84 -59.84
CA GLU A 21 87.96 26.38 -58.44
C GLU A 21 87.14 27.17 -57.48
N ALA A 22 87.00 28.49 -57.65
CA ALA A 22 86.07 29.33 -56.84
C ALA A 22 84.60 28.88 -57.02
N ARG A 23 84.17 28.59 -58.25
CA ARG A 23 82.81 28.03 -58.49
C ARG A 23 82.61 26.64 -57.90
N GLN A 24 83.63 25.77 -57.93
CA GLN A 24 83.54 24.45 -57.29
C GLN A 24 83.48 24.57 -55.79
N ASN A 25 84.24 25.50 -55.20
CA ASN A 25 84.16 25.77 -53.75
C ASN A 25 82.78 26.36 -53.34
N GLU A 26 82.22 27.30 -54.12
CA GLU A 26 80.88 27.82 -53.90
C GLU A 26 79.82 26.72 -54.02
N ILE A 27 79.92 25.83 -55.01
CA ILE A 27 78.98 24.70 -55.15
C ILE A 27 79.12 23.69 -53.99
N ALA A 28 80.35 23.43 -53.53
CA ALA A 28 80.66 22.55 -52.43
C ALA A 28 80.13 23.11 -51.09
N GLU A 29 80.29 24.43 -50.88
CA GLU A 29 79.80 25.14 -49.71
C GLU A 29 78.28 25.21 -49.71
N ALA A 30 77.60 25.50 -50.83
CA ALA A 30 76.19 25.46 -51.01
C ALA A 30 75.60 24.06 -50.73
N ALA A 31 76.27 23.00 -51.24
CA ALA A 31 75.87 21.61 -50.99
C ALA A 31 76.03 21.20 -49.50
N ARG A 32 77.08 21.75 -48.83
CA ARG A 32 77.27 21.54 -47.39
C ARG A 32 76.16 22.22 -46.55
N LEU A 33 75.88 23.48 -46.85
CA LEU A 33 74.79 24.22 -46.20
C LEU A 33 73.43 23.59 -46.44
N GLU A 34 73.17 23.07 -47.63
CA GLU A 34 71.92 22.36 -47.93
C GLU A 34 71.82 21.04 -47.17
N LYS A 35 72.88 20.27 -47.01
CA LYS A 35 72.92 19.08 -46.17
C LYS A 35 72.67 19.41 -44.72
N GLU A 36 73.26 20.48 -44.17
CA GLU A 36 73.10 20.94 -42.82
C GLU A 36 71.63 21.38 -42.58
N LYS A 37 71.00 22.10 -43.50
CA LYS A 37 69.62 22.45 -43.48
C LYS A 37 68.71 21.23 -43.48
N ILE A 38 68.98 20.21 -44.30
CA ILE A 38 68.24 18.96 -44.37
C ILE A 38 68.33 18.19 -43.02
N GLU A 39 69.56 18.19 -42.43
CA GLU A 39 69.77 17.51 -41.14
C GLU A 39 69.05 18.20 -39.99
N LEU A 40 69.13 19.53 -39.91
CA LEU A 40 68.35 20.35 -38.97
C LEU A 40 66.81 20.17 -39.14
N ALA A 41 66.35 20.12 -40.39
CA ALA A 41 64.95 19.87 -40.68
C ALA A 41 64.52 18.45 -40.25
N ARG A 42 65.40 17.45 -40.41
CA ARG A 42 65.14 16.07 -39.92
C ARG A 42 65.11 15.99 -38.39
N GLU A 43 66.06 16.69 -37.73
CA GLU A 43 66.06 16.76 -36.26
C GLU A 43 64.77 17.46 -35.70
N ALA A 44 64.45 18.60 -36.33
CA ALA A 44 63.18 19.30 -35.96
C ALA A 44 61.93 18.43 -36.15
N THR A 45 61.88 17.67 -37.25
CA THR A 45 60.79 16.74 -37.54
C THR A 45 60.77 15.58 -36.53
N ARG A 46 61.95 15.03 -36.16
CA ARG A 46 62.02 13.99 -35.10
C ARG A 46 61.59 14.54 -33.73
N ALA A 47 62.06 15.72 -33.37
CA ALA A 47 61.64 16.36 -32.08
C ALA A 47 60.14 16.66 -32.03
N ALA A 48 59.54 17.11 -33.14
CA ALA A 48 58.09 17.32 -33.24
C ALA A 48 57.32 16.01 -33.14
N ALA A 49 57.84 14.94 -33.78
CA ALA A 49 57.20 13.61 -33.70
C ALA A 49 57.26 13.02 -32.28
N VAL A 50 58.34 13.17 -31.55
CA VAL A 50 58.51 12.74 -30.17
C VAL A 50 57.51 13.53 -29.27
N LYS A 51 57.45 14.85 -29.41
CA LYS A 51 56.56 15.72 -28.66
C LYS A 51 55.07 15.40 -28.94
N ALA A 52 54.73 15.08 -30.19
CA ALA A 52 53.39 14.66 -30.57
C ALA A 52 53.04 13.28 -30.00
N ALA A 53 54.02 12.35 -29.93
CA ALA A 53 53.83 11.03 -29.33
C ALA A 53 53.64 11.12 -27.79
N GLU A 54 54.42 11.98 -27.14
CA GLU A 54 54.27 12.25 -25.70
C GLU A 54 52.92 12.91 -25.38
N ALA A 55 52.49 13.90 -26.19
CA ALA A 55 51.17 14.52 -26.04
C ALA A 55 50.03 13.50 -26.19
N LYS A 56 50.10 12.63 -27.20
CA LYS A 56 49.12 11.55 -27.38
C LYS A 56 49.11 10.53 -26.21
N ARG A 57 50.28 10.22 -25.66
CA ARG A 57 50.36 9.35 -24.47
C ARG A 57 49.77 10.01 -23.24
N ALA A 58 50.05 11.29 -23.00
CA ALA A 58 49.45 12.04 -21.89
C ALA A 58 47.92 12.16 -22.02
N GLU A 59 47.44 12.41 -23.25
CA GLU A 59 45.99 12.45 -23.54
C GLU A 59 45.31 11.10 -23.34
N ALA A 60 45.95 10.00 -23.79
CA ALA A 60 45.46 8.64 -23.58
C ALA A 60 45.47 8.24 -22.10
N GLU A 61 46.47 8.67 -21.32
CA GLU A 61 46.53 8.41 -19.88
C GLU A 61 45.48 9.22 -19.09
N SER A 62 45.26 10.49 -19.46
CA SER A 62 44.21 11.30 -18.88
C SER A 62 42.81 10.73 -19.17
N ALA A 63 42.56 10.33 -20.42
CA ALA A 63 41.29 9.71 -20.81
C ALA A 63 41.06 8.34 -20.11
N LYS A 64 42.14 7.60 -19.84
CA LYS A 64 42.05 6.35 -19.07
C LYS A 64 41.69 6.63 -17.59
N LYS A 65 42.35 7.62 -16.97
CA LYS A 65 42.04 8.03 -15.59
C LYS A 65 40.61 8.55 -15.45
N GLU A 66 40.15 9.32 -16.43
CA GLU A 66 38.78 9.83 -16.45
C GLU A 66 37.72 8.71 -16.57
N LYS A 67 38.00 7.72 -17.45
CA LYS A 67 37.16 6.52 -17.56
C LYS A 67 37.15 5.68 -16.29
N GLU A 68 38.29 5.49 -15.64
CA GLU A 68 38.41 4.77 -14.37
C GLU A 68 37.68 5.51 -13.24
N GLU A 69 37.75 6.84 -13.17
CA GLU A 69 37.03 7.64 -12.21
C GLU A 69 35.53 7.61 -12.47
N GLN A 70 35.12 7.69 -13.73
CA GLN A 70 33.73 7.57 -14.13
C GLN A 70 33.16 6.16 -13.79
N ALA A 71 33.94 5.11 -14.06
CA ALA A 71 33.56 3.75 -13.67
C ALA A 71 33.44 3.58 -12.15
N ARG A 72 34.34 4.20 -11.35
CA ARG A 72 34.25 4.22 -9.89
C ARG A 72 33.04 5.01 -9.39
N ARG A 73 32.65 6.12 -10.05
CA ARG A 73 31.44 6.87 -9.73
C ARG A 73 30.17 6.07 -10.03
N ILE A 74 30.14 5.38 -11.19
CA ILE A 74 29.03 4.51 -11.58
C ILE A 74 28.93 3.31 -10.61
N ALA A 75 30.04 2.67 -10.26
CA ALA A 75 30.05 1.58 -9.29
C ALA A 75 29.55 2.04 -7.90
N LYS A 76 30.01 3.21 -7.42
CA LYS A 76 29.48 3.79 -6.17
C LYS A 76 27.99 4.14 -6.23
N MET A 77 27.46 4.56 -7.39
CA MET A 77 26.03 4.80 -7.59
C MET A 77 25.23 3.48 -7.65
N GLN A 78 25.81 2.41 -8.19
CA GLN A 78 25.19 1.09 -8.25
C GLN A 78 25.23 0.35 -6.91
N ASP A 79 26.25 0.57 -6.09
CA ASP A 79 26.35 0.03 -4.71
C ASP A 79 25.54 0.83 -3.69
N ALA A 80 25.14 2.08 -3.99
CA ALA A 80 24.22 2.81 -3.16
C ALA A 80 22.85 2.14 -3.26
N LYS A 81 22.45 1.37 -2.22
CA LYS A 81 21.06 0.93 -2.08
C LYS A 81 20.17 2.14 -2.34
N PRO A 82 19.12 2.02 -3.19
CA PRO A 82 18.20 3.14 -3.39
C PRO A 82 17.66 3.55 -2.03
N VAL A 83 17.93 4.78 -1.63
CA VAL A 83 17.36 5.34 -0.40
C VAL A 83 15.86 5.43 -0.65
N LEU A 84 15.11 4.53 0.01
CA LEU A 84 13.66 4.53 -0.09
C LEU A 84 13.11 5.83 0.48
N THR A 85 12.15 6.42 -0.20
CA THR A 85 11.40 7.56 0.38
C THR A 85 10.65 7.09 1.63
N PRO A 86 10.33 7.99 2.58
CA PRO A 86 9.57 7.62 3.77
C PRO A 86 8.27 6.87 3.47
N LEU A 87 7.56 7.23 2.40
CA LEU A 87 6.35 6.53 1.96
C LEU A 87 6.63 5.12 1.41
N GLN A 88 7.76 4.92 0.71
CA GLN A 88 8.19 3.59 0.28
C GLN A 88 8.64 2.72 1.46
N GLN A 89 9.26 3.34 2.48
CA GLN A 89 9.58 2.66 3.74
C GLN A 89 8.31 2.25 4.49
N LEU A 90 7.29 3.12 4.54
CA LEU A 90 5.97 2.81 5.11
C LEU A 90 5.33 1.60 4.39
N ALA A 91 5.33 1.61 3.06
CA ALA A 91 4.80 0.50 2.27
C ALA A 91 5.56 -0.81 2.55
N LYS A 92 6.90 -0.75 2.67
CA LYS A 92 7.73 -1.91 3.04
C LYS A 92 7.45 -2.40 4.46
N ALA A 93 7.25 -1.51 5.42
CA ALA A 93 6.97 -1.83 6.81
C ALA A 93 5.52 -2.28 7.07
N ARG A 94 4.62 -2.17 6.09
CA ARG A 94 3.18 -2.39 6.22
C ARG A 94 2.83 -3.67 6.97
N ASN A 95 3.33 -4.81 6.51
CA ASN A 95 3.01 -6.11 7.11
C ASN A 95 3.48 -6.22 8.57
N SER A 96 4.65 -5.67 8.89
CA SER A 96 5.17 -5.63 10.26
C SER A 96 4.31 -4.74 11.16
N LEU A 97 3.94 -3.55 10.69
CA LEU A 97 3.11 -2.59 11.44
C LEU A 97 1.70 -3.12 11.68
N VAL A 98 1.07 -3.74 10.68
CA VAL A 98 -0.25 -4.41 10.81
C VAL A 98 -0.17 -5.55 11.82
N GLY A 99 0.93 -6.32 11.83
CA GLY A 99 1.17 -7.38 12.82
C GLY A 99 1.55 -6.88 14.21
N GLY A 100 1.49 -5.58 14.48
CA GLY A 100 1.79 -4.99 15.79
C GLY A 100 3.27 -4.80 16.10
N ALA A 101 4.20 -5.04 15.15
CA ALA A 101 5.61 -4.71 15.35
C ALA A 101 5.82 -3.19 15.45
N ARG A 102 6.71 -2.77 16.34
CA ARG A 102 6.97 -1.35 16.65
C ARG A 102 8.47 -1.01 16.61
N ASP A 103 9.23 -1.79 15.89
CA ASP A 103 10.68 -1.65 15.67
C ASP A 103 11.04 -1.03 14.31
N THR A 104 10.12 -1.04 13.35
CA THR A 104 10.37 -0.60 11.96
C THR A 104 9.38 0.49 11.56
N PHE A 105 9.73 1.73 11.80
CA PHE A 105 8.94 2.89 11.35
C PHE A 105 9.65 3.59 10.18
N PRO A 106 8.91 4.25 9.27
CA PRO A 106 9.51 5.07 8.22
C PRO A 106 10.25 6.28 8.81
N ASP A 107 11.27 6.77 8.07
CA ASP A 107 11.96 8.00 8.40
C ASP A 107 10.97 9.17 8.49
N GLY A 108 11.19 10.08 9.45
CA GLY A 108 10.26 11.17 9.71
C GLY A 108 9.11 10.81 10.67
N THR A 109 9.05 9.56 11.17
CA THR A 109 8.10 9.21 12.23
C THR A 109 8.43 9.93 13.53
N LEU A 110 7.47 10.68 14.05
CA LEU A 110 7.56 11.43 15.30
C LEU A 110 7.17 10.53 16.48
N ASN A 111 7.81 10.75 17.62
CA ASN A 111 7.53 10.03 18.86
C ASN A 111 6.95 11.00 19.91
N ARG A 112 5.81 10.62 20.50
CA ARG A 112 5.18 11.38 21.60
C ARG A 112 4.60 10.42 22.63
N SER A 113 5.18 10.39 23.81
CA SER A 113 4.76 9.50 24.90
C SER A 113 4.68 8.03 24.46
N ASN A 114 3.49 7.44 24.44
CA ASN A 114 3.24 6.04 24.06
C ASN A 114 2.77 5.87 22.61
N ILE A 115 2.84 6.92 21.78
CA ILE A 115 2.41 6.88 20.38
C ILE A 115 3.52 7.27 19.42
N ARG A 116 3.40 6.80 18.19
CA ARG A 116 4.18 7.20 17.02
C ARG A 116 3.23 7.79 15.99
N VAL A 117 3.67 8.85 15.32
CA VAL A 117 2.87 9.46 14.24
C VAL A 117 3.73 9.71 13.01
N PHE A 118 3.14 9.48 11.85
CA PHE A 118 3.80 9.68 10.56
C PHE A 118 2.91 10.51 9.64
N PHE A 119 3.48 11.55 9.04
CA PHE A 119 2.75 12.43 8.13
C PHE A 119 2.61 11.85 6.74
N VAL A 120 1.39 11.78 6.23
CA VAL A 120 1.04 11.39 4.86
C VAL A 120 0.61 12.64 4.12
N GLU A 121 1.50 13.15 3.25
CA GLU A 121 1.28 14.37 2.46
C GLU A 121 0.22 14.20 1.37
N THR A 122 -0.02 12.95 0.90
CA THR A 122 -0.99 12.65 -0.15
C THR A 122 -2.40 12.91 0.37
N PRO A 123 -3.15 13.89 -0.21
CA PRO A 123 -4.49 14.20 0.28
C PRO A 123 -5.49 13.10 -0.09
N MET A 124 -6.28 12.66 0.90
CA MET A 124 -7.32 11.64 0.75
C MET A 124 -8.63 12.12 1.37
N ALA A 125 -9.77 11.57 0.96
CA ALA A 125 -11.03 11.71 1.70
C ALA A 125 -10.87 11.10 3.10
N TRP A 126 -11.66 11.55 4.08
CA TRP A 126 -11.48 11.14 5.47
C TRP A 126 -11.55 9.62 5.65
N SER A 127 -12.53 8.97 5.05
CA SER A 127 -12.69 7.52 5.13
C SER A 127 -11.62 6.76 4.33
N GLU A 128 -11.13 7.30 3.20
CA GLU A 128 -9.96 6.76 2.49
C GLU A 128 -8.69 6.86 3.36
N ALA A 129 -8.50 8.00 4.05
CA ALA A 129 -7.38 8.20 4.97
C ALA A 129 -7.46 7.26 6.18
N SER A 130 -8.66 7.02 6.71
CA SER A 130 -8.89 6.07 7.80
C SER A 130 -8.53 4.64 7.39
N GLU A 131 -8.99 4.19 6.21
CA GLU A 131 -8.65 2.87 5.66
C GLU A 131 -7.15 2.76 5.36
N PHE A 132 -6.54 3.82 4.83
CA PHE A 132 -5.09 3.86 4.62
C PHE A 132 -4.31 3.67 5.93
N CYS A 133 -4.71 4.37 7.00
CA CYS A 133 -4.11 4.20 8.32
C CYS A 133 -4.24 2.76 8.83
N GLU A 134 -5.44 2.18 8.73
CA GLU A 134 -5.71 0.82 9.17
C GLU A 134 -4.92 -0.21 8.36
N ALA A 135 -4.82 -0.04 7.03
CA ALA A 135 -4.01 -0.88 6.17
C ALA A 135 -2.50 -0.85 6.51
N HIS A 136 -2.06 0.11 7.32
CA HIS A 136 -0.71 0.23 7.85
C HIS A 136 -0.63 0.01 9.37
N GLY A 137 -1.64 -0.62 9.98
CA GLY A 137 -1.67 -1.02 11.39
C GLY A 137 -1.86 0.11 12.39
N GLY A 138 -2.32 1.28 11.94
CA GLY A 138 -2.62 2.45 12.75
C GLY A 138 -4.02 2.99 12.55
N HIS A 139 -4.27 4.19 13.04
CA HIS A 139 -5.50 4.96 12.82
C HIS A 139 -5.17 6.44 12.60
N LEU A 140 -6.15 7.23 12.18
CA LEU A 140 -6.01 8.68 12.07
C LEU A 140 -5.66 9.31 13.42
N TYR A 141 -4.78 10.30 13.42
CA TYR A 141 -4.32 10.97 14.64
C TYR A 141 -5.47 11.49 15.50
N THR A 142 -5.42 11.14 16.79
CA THR A 142 -6.47 11.43 17.78
C THR A 142 -5.88 12.24 18.93
N PRO A 143 -5.98 13.57 18.90
CA PRO A 143 -5.53 14.42 20.00
C PRO A 143 -6.52 14.36 21.16
N LEU A 144 -6.11 13.82 22.31
CA LEU A 144 -6.99 13.68 23.48
C LEU A 144 -7.00 14.90 24.39
N GLN A 145 -5.97 15.76 24.28
CA GLN A 145 -5.79 16.96 25.11
C GLN A 145 -5.44 18.17 24.25
N ASN A 146 -5.67 19.37 24.78
CA ASN A 146 -5.32 20.63 24.10
C ASN A 146 -3.80 20.74 23.81
N SER A 147 -2.95 20.16 24.66
CA SER A 147 -1.51 20.07 24.41
C SER A 147 -1.16 19.24 23.17
N ASP A 148 -2.02 18.29 22.78
CA ASP A 148 -1.84 17.46 21.60
C ASP A 148 -2.22 18.23 20.33
N LEU A 149 -3.25 19.10 20.42
CA LEU A 149 -3.62 20.01 19.33
C LEU A 149 -2.50 21.02 19.04
N GLY A 150 -1.91 21.61 20.07
CA GLY A 150 -0.78 22.51 19.91
C GLY A 150 0.44 21.82 19.30
N TRP A 151 0.79 20.66 19.84
CA TRP A 151 1.95 19.90 19.36
C TRP A 151 1.83 19.49 17.89
N ILE A 152 0.66 18.99 17.46
CA ILE A 152 0.48 18.61 16.06
C ILE A 152 0.43 19.84 15.15
N GLY A 153 -0.13 20.95 15.63
CA GLY A 153 -0.14 22.23 14.93
C GLY A 153 1.26 22.75 14.61
N GLU A 154 2.22 22.57 15.53
CA GLU A 154 3.63 22.94 15.33
C GLU A 154 4.32 22.13 14.21
N GLN A 155 3.75 20.99 13.80
CA GLN A 155 4.26 20.16 12.70
C GLN A 155 3.69 20.57 11.33
N LEU A 156 2.83 21.58 11.28
CA LEU A 156 2.11 22.00 10.07
C LEU A 156 2.55 23.39 9.61
N ASP A 157 2.51 23.62 8.31
CA ASP A 157 2.64 24.97 7.74
C ASP A 157 1.36 25.77 8.00
N ASP A 158 1.49 27.10 8.13
CA ASP A 158 0.41 28.03 8.51
C ASP A 158 -0.90 27.90 7.70
N ALA A 159 -0.81 27.49 6.43
CA ALA A 159 -1.97 27.30 5.55
C ALA A 159 -2.53 25.88 5.57
N SER A 160 -1.92 24.96 6.31
CA SER A 160 -2.26 23.54 6.27
C SER A 160 -3.54 23.25 7.04
N LEU A 161 -4.35 22.35 6.48
CA LEU A 161 -5.49 21.71 7.12
C LEU A 161 -5.31 20.19 6.95
N ILE A 162 -5.41 19.44 8.03
CA ILE A 162 -5.23 17.98 8.02
C ILE A 162 -6.39 17.27 8.69
N TRP A 163 -6.61 16.00 8.32
CA TRP A 163 -7.59 15.14 8.98
C TRP A 163 -7.17 14.74 10.39
N LEU A 164 -8.16 14.66 11.27
CA LEU A 164 -8.09 14.00 12.57
C LEU A 164 -8.97 12.75 12.60
N GLY A 165 -8.68 11.81 13.51
CA GLY A 165 -9.46 10.61 13.75
C GLY A 165 -10.73 10.87 14.54
N GLY A 166 -11.47 11.91 14.23
CA GLY A 166 -12.70 12.28 14.90
C GLY A 166 -13.79 12.73 13.95
N GLY A 167 -15.03 12.69 14.42
CA GLY A 167 -16.18 13.09 13.62
C GLY A 167 -17.49 13.07 14.40
N SER A 168 -18.57 13.46 13.70
CA SER A 168 -19.93 13.40 14.18
C SER A 168 -20.35 11.95 14.43
N LEU A 169 -21.15 11.73 15.47
CA LEU A 169 -21.70 10.44 15.86
C LEU A 169 -23.16 10.25 15.38
N GLY A 170 -23.52 10.83 14.27
CA GLY A 170 -24.89 10.81 13.77
C GLY A 170 -25.83 11.78 14.49
N SER A 171 -25.30 12.66 15.32
CA SER A 171 -26.03 13.69 16.10
C SER A 171 -25.18 14.95 16.19
N ALA A 172 -25.54 15.87 17.09
CA ALA A 172 -24.71 17.01 17.46
C ALA A 172 -23.45 16.62 18.27
N ASP A 173 -23.31 15.34 18.64
CA ASP A 173 -22.18 14.83 19.39
C ASP A 173 -21.03 14.46 18.47
N TRP A 174 -19.81 14.59 19.02
CA TRP A 174 -18.55 14.28 18.37
C TRP A 174 -17.79 13.22 19.15
N GLY A 175 -17.04 12.38 18.46
CA GLY A 175 -16.24 11.32 19.07
C GLY A 175 -14.96 11.04 18.30
N TRP A 176 -14.08 10.28 18.94
CA TRP A 176 -12.83 9.82 18.37
C TRP A 176 -12.95 8.37 17.88
N VAL A 177 -12.24 8.03 16.82
CA VAL A 177 -12.17 6.63 16.30
C VAL A 177 -11.69 5.64 17.36
N THR A 178 -10.93 6.09 18.34
CA THR A 178 -10.41 5.30 19.46
C THR A 178 -11.42 5.08 20.58
N GLY A 179 -12.53 5.80 20.56
CA GLY A 179 -13.65 5.66 21.52
C GLY A 179 -13.52 6.49 22.78
N GLU A 180 -12.45 7.29 22.93
CA GLU A 180 -12.35 8.23 24.05
C GLU A 180 -13.32 9.40 23.89
N GLU A 181 -13.66 10.00 25.03
CA GLU A 181 -14.58 11.13 25.10
C GLU A 181 -14.02 12.37 24.36
N TRP A 182 -14.89 13.04 23.60
CA TRP A 182 -14.57 14.31 22.98
C TRP A 182 -14.54 15.45 24.02
N LYS A 183 -13.37 15.98 24.32
CA LYS A 183 -13.16 17.02 25.35
C LYS A 183 -12.88 18.42 24.77
N HIS A 184 -12.94 18.57 23.47
CA HIS A 184 -12.71 19.85 22.79
C HIS A 184 -14.03 20.54 22.43
N ASP A 185 -13.94 21.81 22.02
CA ASP A 185 -15.09 22.50 21.46
C ASP A 185 -15.65 21.75 20.25
N LYS A 186 -16.98 21.55 20.23
CA LYS A 186 -17.64 20.82 19.15
C LYS A 186 -17.73 21.70 17.90
N PRO A 187 -17.16 21.29 16.76
CA PRO A 187 -17.32 22.01 15.50
C PRO A 187 -18.78 21.98 15.03
N SER A 188 -19.18 23.00 14.26
CA SER A 188 -20.51 23.03 13.65
C SER A 188 -20.65 21.94 12.58
N THR A 189 -21.66 21.08 12.71
CA THR A 189 -21.98 20.01 11.73
C THR A 189 -22.50 20.55 10.39
N ALA A 190 -22.87 21.83 10.30
CA ALA A 190 -23.29 22.46 9.05
C ALA A 190 -22.19 22.44 7.96
N LEU A 191 -20.92 22.28 8.34
CA LEU A 191 -19.77 22.23 7.43
C LEU A 191 -19.25 20.82 7.13
N GLY A 192 -19.87 19.77 7.70
CA GLY A 192 -19.47 18.38 7.50
C GLY A 192 -19.46 17.56 8.78
N THR A 193 -19.09 16.29 8.65
CA THR A 193 -19.15 15.28 9.72
C THR A 193 -17.80 14.79 10.20
N CYS A 194 -16.68 15.20 9.56
CA CYS A 194 -15.33 14.76 9.89
C CYS A 194 -14.49 15.89 10.45
N ALA A 195 -13.62 15.59 11.42
CA ALA A 195 -12.76 16.56 12.09
C ALA A 195 -11.47 16.80 11.30
N ALA A 196 -11.13 18.08 11.13
CA ALA A 196 -9.86 18.52 10.61
C ALA A 196 -9.26 19.60 11.53
N ILE A 197 -7.92 19.75 11.54
CA ILE A 197 -7.22 20.73 12.37
C ILE A 197 -6.37 21.67 11.52
N THR A 198 -6.31 22.93 11.89
CA THR A 198 -5.40 23.94 11.34
C THR A 198 -4.06 23.95 12.08
N ALA A 199 -3.03 24.55 11.52
CA ALA A 199 -1.75 24.78 12.20
C ALA A 199 -1.89 25.55 13.52
N SER A 200 -2.91 26.41 13.65
CA SER A 200 -3.21 27.11 14.92
C SER A 200 -3.94 26.24 15.97
N GLY A 201 -4.10 24.94 15.74
CA GLY A 201 -4.75 24.03 16.68
C GLY A 201 -6.27 24.12 16.72
N ILE A 202 -6.91 24.78 15.75
CA ILE A 202 -8.37 24.93 15.71
C ILE A 202 -8.99 23.76 14.97
N ILE A 203 -9.89 23.03 15.62
CA ILE A 203 -10.65 21.92 14.99
C ILE A 203 -11.80 22.50 14.16
N LYS A 204 -11.95 22.01 12.95
CA LYS A 204 -13.01 22.36 11.99
C LYS A 204 -13.73 21.13 11.47
N ALA A 205 -15.05 21.23 11.27
CA ALA A 205 -15.81 20.23 10.55
C ALA A 205 -15.57 20.35 9.04
N ARG A 206 -15.48 19.20 8.35
CA ARG A 206 -15.38 19.11 6.90
C ARG A 206 -16.21 17.94 6.38
N PRO A 207 -16.75 18.03 5.15
CA PRO A 207 -17.35 16.87 4.49
C PRO A 207 -16.32 15.77 4.27
N ASN A 208 -16.74 14.52 4.36
CA ASN A 208 -15.88 13.35 4.18
C ASN A 208 -15.13 13.34 2.85
N GLY A 209 -15.77 13.76 1.75
CA GLY A 209 -15.17 13.76 0.40
C GLY A 209 -14.09 14.82 0.15
N VAL A 210 -13.88 15.76 1.09
CA VAL A 210 -12.76 16.71 1.00
C VAL A 210 -11.44 15.95 1.13
N LYS A 211 -10.47 16.25 0.25
CA LYS A 211 -9.16 15.59 0.30
C LYS A 211 -8.17 16.43 1.10
N LEU A 212 -7.69 15.88 2.21
CA LEU A 212 -6.70 16.49 3.07
C LEU A 212 -5.57 15.50 3.39
N PRO A 213 -4.35 15.99 3.66
CA PRO A 213 -3.29 15.20 4.26
C PRO A 213 -3.65 14.82 5.70
N PHE A 214 -2.90 13.90 6.30
CA PHE A 214 -3.21 13.37 7.61
C PHE A 214 -1.99 12.75 8.30
N PHE A 215 -2.10 12.44 9.58
CA PHE A 215 -1.13 11.63 10.30
C PHE A 215 -1.69 10.25 10.60
N ILE A 216 -0.88 9.21 10.37
CA ILE A 216 -1.10 7.88 10.93
C ILE A 216 -0.62 7.89 12.37
N GLN A 217 -1.40 7.33 13.29
CA GLN A 217 -1.02 7.11 14.69
C GLN A 217 -0.93 5.62 14.98
N TRP A 218 0.15 5.22 15.64
CA TRP A 218 0.32 3.88 16.21
C TRP A 218 0.53 3.97 17.71
N HIS A 219 0.03 2.97 18.44
CA HIS A 219 0.33 2.78 19.85
C HIS A 219 1.57 1.91 20.02
N ASN A 220 2.45 2.24 20.96
CA ASN A 220 3.71 1.51 21.18
C ASN A 220 3.51 0.08 21.70
N ASP A 221 2.34 -0.23 22.28
CA ASP A 221 1.95 -1.56 22.74
C ASP A 221 1.42 -2.47 21.61
N GLY A 222 1.36 -1.98 20.39
CA GLY A 222 0.86 -2.74 19.24
C GLY A 222 -0.66 -2.72 19.07
N SER A 223 -1.43 -2.15 20.00
CA SER A 223 -2.87 -2.02 19.88
C SER A 223 -3.29 -1.03 18.79
N ASN A 224 -4.48 -1.24 18.22
CA ASN A 224 -5.12 -0.28 17.31
C ASN A 224 -6.58 -0.04 17.72
N PRO A 225 -6.85 0.77 18.76
CA PRO A 225 -8.20 1.04 19.24
C PRO A 225 -9.05 1.83 18.22
N GLY A 226 -8.43 2.44 17.23
CA GLY A 226 -9.09 3.16 16.14
C GLY A 226 -9.43 2.33 14.92
N SER A 227 -9.09 1.02 14.88
CA SER A 227 -9.45 0.13 13.77
C SER A 227 -10.96 0.03 13.60
N LEU A 228 -11.40 -0.26 12.37
CA LEU A 228 -12.82 -0.46 12.08
C LEU A 228 -13.43 -1.56 12.96
N ASP A 229 -12.73 -2.67 13.12
CA ASP A 229 -13.19 -3.78 13.97
C ASP A 229 -13.38 -3.35 15.41
N ALA A 230 -12.48 -2.54 15.97
CA ALA A 230 -12.61 -2.00 17.33
C ALA A 230 -13.80 -1.02 17.43
N GLN A 231 -14.02 -0.18 16.43
CA GLN A 231 -15.12 0.76 16.38
C GLN A 231 -16.47 0.03 16.31
N LEU A 232 -16.63 -0.91 15.37
CA LEU A 232 -17.84 -1.70 15.21
C LEU A 232 -18.10 -2.61 16.41
N GLY A 233 -17.05 -3.17 17.03
CA GLY A 233 -17.17 -3.94 18.26
C GLY A 233 -17.69 -3.11 19.44
N ARG A 234 -17.23 -1.86 19.61
CA ARG A 234 -17.78 -0.94 20.62
C ARG A 234 -19.24 -0.59 20.35
N LEU A 235 -19.58 -0.32 19.08
CA LEU A 235 -20.96 -0.06 18.70
C LEU A 235 -21.86 -1.26 19.03
N GLN A 236 -21.50 -2.45 18.60
CA GLN A 236 -22.25 -3.68 18.85
C GLN A 236 -22.51 -3.89 20.34
N GLY A 237 -21.49 -3.68 21.19
CA GLY A 237 -21.62 -3.79 22.64
C GLY A 237 -22.54 -2.74 23.30
N THR A 238 -22.87 -1.67 22.59
CA THR A 238 -23.68 -0.54 23.11
C THR A 238 -24.93 -0.25 22.28
N LEU A 239 -25.23 -1.04 21.25
CA LEU A 239 -26.29 -0.75 20.28
C LEU A 239 -27.67 -0.62 20.95
N ASP A 240 -27.95 -1.43 21.99
CA ASP A 240 -29.20 -1.40 22.76
C ASP A 240 -29.20 -0.36 23.90
N SER A 241 -28.11 0.38 24.07
CA SER A 241 -28.00 1.43 25.08
C SER A 241 -28.74 2.72 24.65
N PRO A 242 -29.11 3.60 25.59
CA PRO A 242 -29.64 4.92 25.24
C PRO A 242 -28.69 5.81 24.43
N SER A 243 -27.41 5.52 24.51
CA SER A 243 -26.33 6.25 23.77
C SER A 243 -25.37 5.25 23.15
N PRO A 244 -25.69 4.69 21.98
CA PRO A 244 -24.76 3.79 21.28
C PRO A 244 -23.45 4.47 20.92
N ALA A 245 -22.36 3.72 20.96
CA ALA A 245 -21.01 4.21 20.61
C ALA A 245 -20.84 4.27 19.08
N TRP A 246 -21.56 5.17 18.42
CA TRP A 246 -21.48 5.34 16.97
C TRP A 246 -20.04 5.66 16.52
N PRO A 247 -19.56 5.04 15.45
CA PRO A 247 -18.29 5.43 14.84
C PRO A 247 -18.32 6.88 14.34
N PRO A 248 -17.20 7.62 14.42
CA PRO A 248 -17.09 8.94 13.81
C PRO A 248 -17.37 8.90 12.30
N GLY A 249 -18.07 9.90 11.80
CA GLY A 249 -18.52 9.96 10.41
C GLY A 249 -19.87 9.30 10.17
N THR A 250 -20.52 8.73 11.21
CA THR A 250 -21.90 8.23 11.12
C THR A 250 -22.85 9.37 10.74
N LEU A 251 -23.71 9.09 9.77
CA LEU A 251 -24.79 9.96 9.33
C LEU A 251 -26.09 9.52 10.00
N ALA A 252 -26.99 10.46 10.31
CA ALA A 252 -28.30 10.16 10.83
C ALA A 252 -29.39 10.80 10.00
N ASN A 253 -30.44 10.03 9.68
CA ASN A 253 -31.60 10.50 8.97
C ASN A 253 -32.84 9.73 9.41
N GLU A 254 -33.89 10.43 9.88
CA GLU A 254 -35.19 9.87 10.24
C GLU A 254 -35.15 8.62 11.17
N GLY A 255 -34.23 8.65 12.16
CA GLY A 255 -34.06 7.55 13.12
C GLY A 255 -33.24 6.36 12.63
N ARG A 256 -32.65 6.48 11.47
CA ARG A 256 -31.66 5.54 10.90
C ARG A 256 -30.27 6.14 10.96
N ASN A 257 -29.28 5.28 11.10
CA ASN A 257 -27.87 5.67 11.10
C ASN A 257 -27.14 4.94 9.98
N TYR A 258 -26.21 5.64 9.33
CA TYR A 258 -25.48 5.12 8.19
C TYR A 258 -23.98 5.37 8.37
N LEU A 259 -23.17 4.42 7.95
CA LEU A 259 -21.71 4.57 7.93
C LEU A 259 -21.15 4.08 6.57
N LEU A 260 -20.50 4.99 5.85
CA LEU A 260 -19.78 4.66 4.64
C LEU A 260 -18.37 4.17 4.99
N ILE A 261 -18.03 2.96 4.53
CA ILE A 261 -16.73 2.35 4.74
C ILE A 261 -16.03 2.22 3.40
N HIS A 262 -14.87 2.85 3.26
CA HIS A 262 -14.01 2.77 2.08
C HIS A 262 -13.12 1.53 2.16
N ARG A 263 -13.70 0.38 1.80
CA ARG A 263 -12.97 -0.88 1.69
C ARG A 263 -13.53 -1.67 0.52
N ALA A 264 -12.66 -2.01 -0.43
CA ALA A 264 -13.03 -2.81 -1.59
C ALA A 264 -13.18 -4.28 -1.18
N LEU A 265 -14.39 -4.77 -1.15
CA LEU A 265 -14.75 -6.13 -0.74
C LEU A 265 -15.82 -6.70 -1.69
N PRO A 266 -15.92 -8.04 -1.84
CA PRO A 266 -17.10 -8.67 -2.39
C PRO A 266 -18.37 -8.29 -1.58
N TRP A 267 -19.51 -8.28 -2.25
CA TRP A 267 -20.77 -7.89 -1.62
C TRP A 267 -21.10 -8.71 -0.36
N ASP A 268 -20.90 -10.03 -0.42
CA ASP A 268 -21.18 -10.93 0.70
C ASP A 268 -20.29 -10.65 1.93
N GLU A 269 -19.03 -10.20 1.71
CA GLU A 269 -18.15 -9.79 2.82
C GLU A 269 -18.60 -8.47 3.43
N ALA A 270 -18.99 -7.51 2.61
CA ALA A 270 -19.52 -6.23 3.06
C ALA A 270 -20.82 -6.45 3.89
N ASP A 271 -21.73 -7.33 3.44
CA ASP A 271 -22.94 -7.68 4.19
C ASP A 271 -22.63 -8.39 5.51
N LEU A 272 -21.61 -9.27 5.52
CA LEU A 272 -21.18 -9.94 6.74
C LEU A 272 -20.65 -8.92 7.78
N ILE A 273 -19.81 -7.95 7.36
CA ILE A 273 -19.33 -6.89 8.26
C ILE A 273 -20.51 -6.07 8.79
N ALA A 274 -21.41 -5.63 7.91
CA ALA A 274 -22.59 -4.85 8.29
C ALA A 274 -23.44 -5.58 9.33
N SER A 275 -23.72 -6.85 9.09
CA SER A 275 -24.55 -7.66 9.99
C SER A 275 -23.84 -8.06 11.28
N SER A 276 -22.52 -8.29 11.27
CA SER A 276 -21.76 -8.51 12.51
C SER A 276 -21.74 -7.28 13.42
N ALA A 277 -21.85 -6.09 12.82
CA ALA A 277 -22.00 -4.83 13.56
C ALA A 277 -23.45 -4.55 14.04
N GLY A 278 -24.39 -5.48 13.84
CA GLY A 278 -25.79 -5.33 14.22
C GLY A 278 -26.63 -4.46 13.26
N GLY A 279 -26.09 -4.18 12.06
CA GLY A 279 -26.76 -3.47 10.98
C GLY A 279 -26.98 -4.37 9.75
N HIS A 280 -27.13 -3.77 8.58
CA HIS A 280 -27.19 -4.41 7.27
C HIS A 280 -26.65 -3.45 6.22
N LEU A 281 -26.37 -3.92 5.01
CA LEU A 281 -26.09 -3.02 3.89
C LEU A 281 -27.30 -2.13 3.64
N ALA A 282 -27.07 -0.84 3.36
CA ALA A 282 -28.13 0.16 3.32
C ALA A 282 -29.22 -0.18 2.29
N VAL A 283 -30.46 0.01 2.72
CA VAL A 283 -31.68 -0.30 1.96
C VAL A 283 -32.50 0.97 1.78
N PRO A 284 -32.20 1.82 0.80
CA PRO A 284 -32.98 3.02 0.52
C PRO A 284 -34.37 2.65 -0.03
N SER A 285 -35.28 2.27 0.84
CA SER A 285 -36.61 1.73 0.48
C SER A 285 -37.64 2.80 0.15
N ASN A 286 -37.55 3.99 0.75
CA ASN A 286 -38.47 5.09 0.49
C ASN A 286 -37.84 6.26 -0.28
N SER A 287 -38.68 7.13 -0.85
CA SER A 287 -38.21 8.22 -1.75
C SER A 287 -37.36 9.28 -1.03
N LEU A 288 -37.62 9.60 0.23
CA LEU A 288 -36.85 10.60 0.98
C LEU A 288 -35.48 10.06 1.32
N GLU A 289 -35.41 8.81 1.75
CA GLU A 289 -34.16 8.11 2.03
C GLU A 289 -33.28 7.98 0.77
N LYS A 290 -33.89 7.65 -0.39
CA LYS A 290 -33.18 7.61 -1.68
C LYS A 290 -32.52 8.94 -2.01
N ILE A 291 -33.25 10.04 -1.87
CA ILE A 291 -32.73 11.40 -2.12
C ILE A 291 -31.58 11.70 -1.14
N TYR A 292 -31.79 11.46 0.14
CA TYR A 292 -30.78 11.71 1.18
C TYR A 292 -29.49 10.92 0.92
N LEU A 293 -29.60 9.61 0.68
CA LEU A 293 -28.43 8.76 0.46
C LEU A 293 -27.74 9.06 -0.87
N THR A 294 -28.49 9.42 -1.91
CA THR A 294 -27.90 9.86 -3.18
C THR A 294 -27.05 11.10 -2.98
N GLU A 295 -27.53 12.10 -2.24
CA GLU A 295 -26.79 13.30 -1.92
C GLU A 295 -25.57 13.00 -1.02
N ALA A 296 -25.75 12.21 0.04
CA ALA A 296 -24.68 11.83 0.96
C ALA A 296 -23.56 11.05 0.26
N LEU A 297 -23.90 10.08 -0.58
CA LEU A 297 -22.92 9.29 -1.34
C LEU A 297 -22.24 10.14 -2.42
N SER A 298 -22.98 10.99 -3.12
CA SER A 298 -22.39 11.87 -4.15
C SER A 298 -21.42 12.91 -3.57
N THR A 299 -21.56 13.28 -2.30
CA THR A 299 -20.63 14.18 -1.60
C THR A 299 -19.46 13.45 -0.95
N SER A 300 -19.60 12.17 -0.67
CA SER A 300 -18.58 11.34 0.03
C SER A 300 -17.72 10.53 -0.93
N LEU A 301 -18.26 10.13 -2.07
CA LEU A 301 -17.56 9.40 -3.13
C LEU A 301 -17.06 10.36 -4.22
N ILE A 302 -15.93 10.06 -4.80
CA ILE A 302 -15.46 10.76 -6.01
C ILE A 302 -15.99 10.05 -7.27
N SER A 303 -15.95 10.75 -8.40
CA SER A 303 -16.32 10.17 -9.70
C SER A 303 -15.55 8.87 -9.96
N SER A 304 -16.25 7.84 -10.39
CA SER A 304 -15.82 6.45 -10.58
C SER A 304 -15.71 5.58 -9.32
N GLN A 305 -16.01 6.10 -8.14
CA GLN A 305 -16.16 5.27 -6.94
C GLN A 305 -17.60 4.74 -6.82
N SER A 306 -17.73 3.60 -6.16
CA SER A 306 -19.02 2.93 -5.96
C SER A 306 -19.11 2.38 -4.53
N ALA A 307 -20.34 2.25 -4.03
CA ALA A 307 -20.61 1.65 -2.73
C ALA A 307 -21.68 0.56 -2.84
N TRP A 308 -21.41 -0.61 -2.25
CA TRP A 308 -22.42 -1.67 -2.14
C TRP A 308 -23.63 -1.22 -1.30
N LEU A 309 -24.81 -1.60 -1.76
CA LEU A 309 -26.11 -1.44 -1.08
C LEU A 309 -26.77 -2.81 -0.88
N GLY A 310 -27.84 -2.85 -0.09
CA GLY A 310 -28.54 -4.08 0.30
C GLY A 310 -29.53 -4.63 -0.72
N GLY A 311 -29.36 -4.34 -2.01
CA GLY A 311 -30.18 -4.91 -3.09
C GLY A 311 -29.57 -6.16 -3.70
N ARG A 312 -30.42 -7.17 -3.99
CA ARG A 312 -30.00 -8.43 -4.64
C ARG A 312 -30.98 -8.83 -5.72
N LEU A 313 -30.45 -9.40 -6.81
CA LEU A 313 -31.23 -10.05 -7.86
C LEU A 313 -31.39 -11.53 -7.51
N GLU A 314 -32.59 -11.96 -7.15
CA GLU A 314 -32.92 -13.33 -6.78
C GLU A 314 -34.04 -13.87 -7.68
N GLY A 315 -33.75 -14.98 -8.37
CA GLY A 315 -34.74 -15.57 -9.27
C GLY A 315 -35.22 -14.63 -10.41
N GLY A 316 -34.40 -13.66 -10.79
CA GLY A 316 -34.72 -12.65 -11.81
C GLY A 316 -35.51 -11.45 -11.29
N VAL A 317 -35.69 -11.33 -9.97
CA VAL A 317 -36.38 -10.22 -9.33
C VAL A 317 -35.44 -9.52 -8.35
N TRP A 318 -35.38 -8.19 -8.42
CA TRP A 318 -34.65 -7.39 -7.43
C TRP A 318 -35.40 -7.33 -6.12
N THR A 319 -34.71 -7.56 -5.02
CA THR A 319 -35.24 -7.54 -3.67
C THR A 319 -34.27 -6.84 -2.72
N TRP A 320 -34.81 -6.26 -1.64
CA TRP A 320 -34.01 -5.79 -0.53
C TRP A 320 -33.73 -6.91 0.45
N ILE A 321 -32.51 -6.97 1.00
CA ILE A 321 -32.11 -7.99 2.00
C ILE A 321 -32.94 -7.95 3.28
N THR A 322 -33.58 -6.85 3.57
CA THR A 322 -34.44 -6.60 4.73
C THR A 322 -35.89 -6.92 4.46
N GLY A 323 -36.27 -7.19 3.20
CA GLY A 323 -37.62 -7.60 2.81
C GLY A 323 -38.62 -6.48 2.59
N GLU A 324 -38.18 -5.21 2.59
CA GLU A 324 -39.03 -4.08 2.18
C GLU A 324 -39.40 -4.20 0.69
N PRO A 325 -40.53 -3.58 0.28
CA PRO A 325 -40.91 -3.57 -1.14
C PRO A 325 -39.84 -2.93 -2.02
N TRP A 326 -39.51 -3.61 -3.14
CA TRP A 326 -38.67 -3.02 -4.17
C TRP A 326 -39.50 -2.13 -5.08
N GLU A 327 -39.49 -0.82 -4.81
CA GLU A 327 -40.29 0.16 -5.51
C GLU A 327 -39.44 1.32 -6.01
N ASN A 328 -39.81 1.86 -7.19
CA ASN A 328 -39.21 3.07 -7.77
C ASN A 328 -37.67 3.06 -7.75
N PRO A 329 -37.02 2.08 -8.38
CA PRO A 329 -35.56 1.98 -8.41
C PRO A 329 -34.94 3.21 -9.10
N GLN A 330 -33.81 3.67 -8.58
CA GLN A 330 -33.08 4.82 -9.10
C GLN A 330 -31.88 4.36 -9.94
N TRP A 331 -32.16 3.54 -10.94
CA TRP A 331 -31.14 3.07 -11.86
C TRP A 331 -30.52 4.26 -12.61
N ARG A 332 -29.21 4.22 -12.75
CA ARG A 332 -28.50 5.09 -13.70
C ARG A 332 -28.86 4.68 -15.13
N LYS A 333 -28.51 5.56 -16.08
CA LYS A 333 -28.75 5.28 -17.48
C LYS A 333 -28.11 3.96 -17.91
N ASP A 334 -28.86 3.20 -18.70
CA ASP A 334 -28.48 1.89 -19.24
C ASP A 334 -28.26 0.77 -18.18
N SER A 335 -28.63 1.00 -16.90
CA SER A 335 -28.64 -0.02 -15.86
C SER A 335 -30.08 -0.45 -15.51
N PRO A 336 -30.33 -1.72 -15.09
CA PRO A 336 -29.37 -2.81 -14.92
C PRO A 336 -29.00 -3.44 -16.28
N ASP A 337 -27.72 -3.76 -16.51
CA ASP A 337 -27.23 -4.22 -17.82
C ASP A 337 -26.48 -5.56 -17.80
N GLY A 338 -26.12 -6.11 -16.64
CA GLY A 338 -25.27 -7.30 -16.48
C GLY A 338 -25.99 -8.64 -16.41
N GLY A 339 -27.30 -8.69 -16.46
CA GLY A 339 -28.08 -9.92 -16.39
C GLY A 339 -27.96 -10.66 -15.07
N GLN A 340 -27.93 -12.03 -15.08
CA GLN A 340 -27.94 -12.83 -13.84
C GLN A 340 -26.60 -12.84 -13.08
N LYS A 341 -25.50 -12.50 -13.73
CA LYS A 341 -24.19 -12.46 -13.10
C LYS A 341 -24.07 -11.24 -12.20
N ASP A 342 -24.53 -10.09 -12.68
CA ASP A 342 -24.51 -8.83 -11.95
C ASP A 342 -25.71 -8.74 -11.03
N SER A 343 -25.64 -9.49 -9.93
CA SER A 343 -26.78 -9.76 -9.04
C SER A 343 -26.75 -8.97 -7.73
N ALA A 344 -25.83 -8.01 -7.57
CA ALA A 344 -25.72 -7.14 -6.41
C ALA A 344 -25.87 -5.67 -6.79
N LEU A 345 -26.54 -4.91 -5.93
CA LEU A 345 -26.74 -3.48 -6.11
C LEU A 345 -25.56 -2.69 -5.56
N ARG A 346 -25.09 -1.73 -6.35
CA ARG A 346 -24.18 -0.69 -5.89
C ARG A 346 -24.71 0.71 -6.26
N PHE A 347 -24.31 1.70 -5.51
CA PHE A 347 -24.40 3.10 -5.94
C PHE A 347 -23.11 3.47 -6.64
N THR A 348 -23.18 4.00 -7.85
CA THR A 348 -22.02 4.48 -8.61
C THR A 348 -22.06 6.00 -8.69
N CYS A 349 -20.99 6.64 -8.23
CA CYS A 349 -20.80 8.08 -8.34
C CYS A 349 -20.18 8.41 -9.69
N ALA A 350 -20.88 9.20 -10.50
CA ALA A 350 -20.40 9.71 -11.78
C ALA A 350 -20.74 11.20 -11.90
N ARG A 351 -20.02 11.92 -12.76
CA ARG A 351 -20.15 13.37 -12.88
C ARG A 351 -21.57 13.82 -13.31
N GLU A 352 -22.21 13.06 -14.20
CA GLU A 352 -23.49 13.44 -14.81
C GLU A 352 -24.60 12.39 -14.64
N ASP A 353 -24.23 11.18 -14.18
CA ASP A 353 -25.16 10.05 -14.08
C ASP A 353 -24.80 9.20 -12.86
N SER A 354 -24.94 9.79 -11.68
CA SER A 354 -24.82 9.06 -10.41
C SER A 354 -26.12 8.33 -10.10
N GLY A 355 -26.05 7.08 -9.67
CA GLY A 355 -27.25 6.28 -9.39
C GLY A 355 -26.95 4.83 -9.11
N TRP A 356 -28.00 4.03 -9.12
CA TRP A 356 -27.91 2.59 -8.88
C TRP A 356 -27.42 1.85 -10.11
N ASP A 357 -26.61 0.83 -9.86
CA ASP A 357 -25.97 0.03 -10.86
C ASP A 357 -25.90 -1.43 -10.39
N ASP A 358 -26.04 -2.37 -11.29
CA ASP A 358 -25.88 -3.77 -10.98
C ASP A 358 -24.42 -4.21 -11.20
N ALA A 359 -23.95 -5.17 -10.40
CA ALA A 359 -22.57 -5.63 -10.50
C ALA A 359 -22.43 -7.08 -10.00
N ASP A 360 -21.34 -7.73 -10.44
CA ASP A 360 -20.94 -9.05 -9.95
C ASP A 360 -20.60 -8.98 -8.46
N PRO A 361 -21.34 -9.64 -7.57
CA PRO A 361 -21.12 -9.61 -6.13
C PRO A 361 -19.76 -10.19 -5.71
N ASP A 362 -19.14 -11.01 -6.55
CA ASP A 362 -17.90 -11.72 -6.25
C ASP A 362 -16.65 -10.92 -6.60
N ASP A 363 -16.77 -9.86 -7.39
CA ASP A 363 -15.65 -9.03 -7.82
C ASP A 363 -15.44 -7.84 -6.84
N PRO A 364 -14.38 -7.88 -6.00
CA PRO A 364 -14.12 -6.82 -5.03
C PRO A 364 -13.70 -5.50 -5.67
N THR A 365 -13.37 -5.48 -6.97
CA THR A 365 -12.92 -4.26 -7.67
C THR A 365 -14.08 -3.41 -8.17
N LEU A 366 -15.30 -3.95 -8.19
CA LEU A 366 -16.48 -3.26 -8.70
C LEU A 366 -17.11 -2.29 -7.70
N ALA A 367 -16.80 -2.41 -6.40
CA ALA A 367 -17.17 -1.39 -5.42
C ALA A 367 -15.97 -1.06 -4.52
N THR A 368 -15.67 0.22 -4.42
CA THR A 368 -14.59 0.74 -3.59
C THR A 368 -14.98 0.89 -2.12
N SER A 369 -16.28 0.75 -1.84
CA SER A 369 -16.88 1.07 -0.55
C SER A 369 -18.13 0.23 -0.32
N PHE A 370 -18.69 0.31 0.89
CA PHE A 370 -20.01 -0.18 1.21
C PHE A 370 -20.67 0.71 2.27
N LEU A 371 -22.00 0.78 2.25
CA LEU A 371 -22.77 1.59 3.18
C LEU A 371 -23.52 0.67 4.15
N ILE A 372 -23.21 0.80 5.44
CA ILE A 372 -23.96 0.12 6.50
C ILE A 372 -25.11 1.01 6.96
N GLU A 373 -26.26 0.40 7.25
CA GLU A 373 -27.44 1.01 7.85
C GLU A 373 -27.78 0.30 9.16
N TRP A 374 -28.16 1.08 10.16
CA TRP A 374 -28.81 0.63 11.40
C TRP A 374 -30.17 1.30 11.49
N SER A 375 -31.25 0.49 11.41
CA SER A 375 -32.62 0.97 11.52
C SER A 375 -33.40 0.11 12.55
N LYS A 376 -34.23 0.77 13.33
CA LYS A 376 -35.11 0.04 14.27
C LYS A 376 -36.22 -0.75 13.57
N ASP A 377 -36.53 -0.37 12.34
CA ASP A 377 -37.63 -0.94 11.56
C ASP A 377 -37.23 -2.23 10.82
N ALA A 378 -35.95 -2.37 10.46
CA ALA A 378 -35.42 -3.58 9.82
C ALA A 378 -35.52 -4.85 10.69
N GLN A 379 -35.69 -4.69 12.02
CA GLN A 379 -35.96 -5.81 12.94
C GLN A 379 -37.40 -6.32 12.88
N LYS A 380 -38.28 -5.68 12.09
CA LYS A 380 -39.71 -6.01 11.99
C LYS A 380 -40.14 -6.53 10.61
N ALA A 381 -39.23 -6.81 9.68
CA ALA A 381 -39.64 -7.39 8.41
C ALA A 381 -40.39 -8.72 8.63
N PRO A 382 -41.64 -8.88 8.12
CA PRO A 382 -42.35 -10.13 8.27
C PRO A 382 -41.63 -11.21 7.48
N ALA A 383 -41.03 -12.17 8.18
CA ALA A 383 -40.48 -13.36 7.58
C ALA A 383 -41.54 -14.03 6.68
N LYS A 384 -41.37 -14.06 5.38
CA LYS A 384 -41.97 -15.07 4.51
C LYS A 384 -41.37 -16.42 4.90
N VAL A 385 -41.95 -16.97 5.98
CA VAL A 385 -41.49 -18.21 6.58
C VAL A 385 -42.24 -19.34 5.93
N GLN A 386 -41.61 -20.12 5.04
CA GLN A 386 -41.97 -21.55 5.07
C GLN A 386 -40.96 -22.50 4.38
N ASP A 387 -40.12 -22.04 3.43
CA ASP A 387 -39.18 -22.99 2.78
C ASP A 387 -37.72 -22.44 2.62
N GLU A 388 -37.53 -21.16 2.82
CA GLU A 388 -36.27 -20.44 2.59
C GLU A 388 -35.18 -20.67 3.66
N SER A 389 -35.55 -21.09 4.87
CA SER A 389 -34.62 -21.17 6.01
C SER A 389 -33.49 -22.20 5.85
N THR A 390 -33.76 -23.29 5.10
CA THR A 390 -32.72 -24.28 4.80
C THR A 390 -31.77 -23.74 3.72
N ALA A 391 -32.29 -22.97 2.78
CA ALA A 391 -31.51 -22.32 1.74
C ALA A 391 -30.65 -21.19 2.33
N GLU A 392 -31.19 -20.40 3.25
CA GLU A 392 -30.47 -19.32 3.93
C GLU A 392 -29.34 -19.85 4.81
N LEU A 393 -29.57 -20.86 5.63
CA LEU A 393 -28.51 -21.53 6.40
C LEU A 393 -27.42 -22.08 5.49
N SER A 394 -27.79 -22.69 4.37
CA SER A 394 -26.84 -23.21 3.38
C SER A 394 -26.04 -22.07 2.72
N ARG A 395 -26.67 -20.94 2.41
CA ARG A 395 -26.00 -19.73 1.90
C ARG A 395 -24.98 -19.17 2.90
N LEU A 396 -25.39 -18.99 4.16
CA LEU A 396 -24.51 -18.54 5.24
C LEU A 396 -23.29 -19.46 5.41
N LYS A 397 -23.51 -20.77 5.35
CA LYS A 397 -22.45 -21.77 5.42
C LYS A 397 -21.47 -21.69 4.26
N VAL A 398 -21.99 -21.58 3.03
CA VAL A 398 -21.16 -21.42 1.83
C VAL A 398 -20.35 -20.13 1.88
N MET A 399 -20.97 -19.03 2.31
CA MET A 399 -20.33 -17.74 2.46
C MET A 399 -19.20 -17.78 3.50
N ALA A 400 -19.45 -18.32 4.69
CA ALA A 400 -18.42 -18.46 5.72
C ALA A 400 -17.24 -19.33 5.25
N ALA A 401 -17.53 -20.43 4.55
CA ALA A 401 -16.47 -21.27 3.96
C ALA A 401 -15.63 -20.52 2.91
N LYS A 402 -16.28 -19.72 2.05
CA LYS A 402 -15.60 -18.91 1.02
C LYS A 402 -14.68 -17.86 1.65
N LEU A 403 -15.18 -17.15 2.65
CA LEU A 403 -14.42 -16.14 3.38
C LEU A 403 -13.21 -16.75 4.10
N LEU A 404 -13.40 -17.89 4.75
CA LEU A 404 -12.32 -18.59 5.43
C LEU A 404 -11.23 -19.04 4.45
N ARG A 405 -11.60 -19.60 3.28
CA ARG A 405 -10.65 -19.97 2.23
C ARG A 405 -9.86 -18.76 1.73
N ARG A 406 -10.52 -17.61 1.58
CA ARG A 406 -9.86 -16.37 1.17
C ARG A 406 -8.84 -15.90 2.20
N LYS A 407 -9.18 -15.90 3.50
CA LYS A 407 -8.26 -15.53 4.58
C LYS A 407 -7.02 -16.43 4.64
N ILE A 408 -7.22 -17.72 4.40
CA ILE A 408 -6.13 -18.69 4.30
C ILE A 408 -5.25 -18.39 3.06
N ALA A 409 -5.85 -18.08 1.92
CA ALA A 409 -5.11 -17.73 0.70
C ALA A 409 -4.31 -16.42 0.88
N GLU A 410 -4.87 -15.41 1.54
CA GLU A 410 -4.18 -14.16 1.89
C GLU A 410 -2.96 -14.43 2.79
N ARG A 411 -3.11 -15.29 3.82
CA ARG A 411 -1.98 -15.72 4.67
C ARG A 411 -0.90 -16.44 3.84
N ASN A 412 -1.29 -17.36 2.96
CA ASN A 412 -0.35 -18.10 2.13
C ASN A 412 0.43 -17.19 1.19
N SER A 413 -0.24 -16.21 0.56
CA SER A 413 0.42 -15.20 -0.27
C SER A 413 1.45 -14.39 0.54
N ARG A 414 1.13 -13.99 1.77
CA ARG A 414 2.07 -13.31 2.67
C ARG A 414 3.27 -14.20 3.05
N PHE A 415 3.07 -15.51 3.17
CA PHE A 415 4.17 -16.46 3.41
C PHE A 415 5.10 -16.52 2.20
N GLU A 416 4.55 -16.63 0.99
CA GLU A 416 5.33 -16.64 -0.24
C GLU A 416 6.16 -15.36 -0.39
N ASP A 417 5.58 -14.20 -0.13
CA ASP A 417 6.29 -12.92 -0.21
C ASP A 417 7.39 -12.81 0.86
N ASN A 418 7.13 -13.26 2.08
CA ASN A 418 8.12 -13.32 3.15
C ASN A 418 9.30 -14.23 2.80
N ILE A 419 9.04 -15.36 2.13
CA ILE A 419 10.09 -16.28 1.65
C ILE A 419 10.88 -15.65 0.50
N LYS A 420 10.22 -14.95 -0.43
CA LYS A 420 10.89 -14.20 -1.51
C LYS A 420 11.81 -13.11 -0.95
N ASP A 421 11.34 -12.36 0.05
CA ASP A 421 12.13 -11.32 0.72
C ASP A 421 13.38 -11.92 1.37
N LEU A 422 13.24 -12.99 2.14
CA LEU A 422 14.36 -13.68 2.78
C LEU A 422 15.36 -14.21 1.74
N THR A 423 14.86 -14.76 0.62
CA THR A 423 15.70 -15.24 -0.48
C THR A 423 16.50 -14.09 -1.08
N TRP A 424 15.84 -12.97 -1.37
CA TRP A 424 16.48 -11.80 -1.95
C TRP A 424 17.52 -11.17 -1.01
N GLU A 425 17.21 -11.05 0.29
CA GLU A 425 18.12 -10.50 1.30
C GLU A 425 19.36 -11.39 1.48
N SER A 426 19.18 -12.71 1.54
CA SER A 426 20.29 -13.66 1.66
C SER A 426 21.16 -13.71 0.41
N ASP A 427 20.60 -13.52 -0.81
CA ASP A 427 21.35 -13.33 -2.05
C ASP A 427 22.15 -12.03 -2.05
N GLY A 428 21.55 -10.96 -1.54
CA GLY A 428 22.20 -9.66 -1.37
C GLY A 428 23.42 -9.78 -0.46
N TRP A 429 23.28 -10.47 0.64
CA TRP A 429 24.39 -10.73 1.56
C TRP A 429 25.50 -11.54 0.88
N LEU A 430 25.19 -12.66 0.21
CA LEU A 430 26.18 -13.49 -0.50
C LEU A 430 26.96 -12.69 -1.53
N ARG A 431 26.28 -11.83 -2.32
CA ARG A 431 26.94 -10.96 -3.31
C ARG A 431 27.86 -9.92 -2.69
N SER A 432 27.60 -9.50 -1.46
CA SER A 432 28.43 -8.53 -0.74
C SER A 432 29.72 -9.13 -0.17
N GLN A 433 29.81 -10.47 -0.08
CA GLN A 433 30.94 -11.17 0.54
C GLN A 433 32.11 -11.37 -0.43
N THR A 434 33.30 -11.59 0.11
CA THR A 434 34.45 -12.07 -0.66
C THR A 434 34.15 -13.44 -1.26
N LYS A 435 34.79 -13.78 -2.39
CA LYS A 435 34.58 -15.06 -3.08
C LYS A 435 34.78 -16.27 -2.15
N THR A 436 35.76 -16.22 -1.25
CA THR A 436 36.04 -17.31 -0.30
C THR A 436 34.89 -17.48 0.70
N VAL A 437 34.42 -16.40 1.32
CA VAL A 437 33.32 -16.42 2.29
C VAL A 437 32.03 -16.88 1.63
N SER A 438 31.72 -16.34 0.45
CA SER A 438 30.54 -16.73 -0.33
C SER A 438 30.56 -18.23 -0.67
N THR A 439 31.69 -18.77 -1.16
CA THR A 439 31.82 -20.21 -1.50
C THR A 439 31.69 -21.11 -0.28
N THR A 440 32.15 -20.67 0.90
CA THR A 440 32.07 -21.44 2.14
C THR A 440 30.64 -21.56 2.67
N HIS A 441 29.85 -20.48 2.58
CA HIS A 441 28.52 -20.41 3.18
C HIS A 441 27.37 -20.74 2.22
N SER A 442 27.58 -20.64 0.89
CA SER A 442 26.54 -20.92 -0.12
C SER A 442 25.86 -22.28 0.08
N PRO A 443 26.57 -23.41 0.34
CA PRO A 443 25.91 -24.70 0.49
C PRO A 443 24.90 -24.76 1.66
N ALA A 444 25.22 -24.14 2.79
CA ALA A 444 24.33 -24.11 3.95
C ALA A 444 23.09 -23.23 3.68
N ILE A 445 23.29 -22.08 3.04
CA ILE A 445 22.20 -21.16 2.66
C ILE A 445 21.31 -21.81 1.62
N ASP A 446 21.87 -22.50 0.62
CA ASP A 446 21.11 -23.16 -0.45
C ASP A 446 20.30 -24.35 0.12
N ALA A 447 20.86 -25.14 1.04
CA ALA A 447 20.14 -26.22 1.74
C ALA A 447 18.99 -25.67 2.59
N TYR A 448 19.21 -24.57 3.30
CA TYR A 448 18.17 -23.90 4.08
C TYR A 448 17.02 -23.40 3.18
N ARG A 449 17.35 -22.71 2.09
CA ARG A 449 16.37 -22.23 1.11
C ARG A 449 15.57 -23.36 0.47
N GLN A 450 16.24 -24.50 0.19
CA GLN A 450 15.54 -25.67 -0.32
C GLN A 450 14.51 -26.17 0.69
N THR A 451 14.88 -26.25 1.98
CA THR A 451 13.95 -26.63 3.05
C THR A 451 12.78 -25.68 3.15
N VAL A 452 13.02 -24.35 3.06
CA VAL A 452 11.96 -23.34 3.06
C VAL A 452 11.07 -23.46 1.83
N SER A 453 11.64 -23.71 0.65
CA SER A 453 10.90 -23.92 -0.59
C SER A 453 10.02 -25.16 -0.56
N ASP A 454 10.57 -26.27 -0.06
CA ASP A 454 9.87 -27.57 0.01
C ASP A 454 8.71 -27.56 1.01
N THR A 455 8.87 -26.82 2.11
CA THR A 455 7.86 -26.73 3.18
C THR A 455 6.90 -25.57 3.00
N GLY A 456 7.24 -24.57 2.18
CA GLY A 456 6.52 -23.29 2.07
C GLY A 456 6.52 -22.49 3.38
N ARG A 457 7.44 -22.80 4.30
CA ARG A 457 7.51 -22.21 5.65
C ARG A 457 8.94 -22.03 6.11
N ILE A 458 9.16 -21.02 6.95
CA ILE A 458 10.41 -20.82 7.62
C ILE A 458 10.45 -21.75 8.84
N PRO A 459 11.48 -22.61 8.99
CA PRO A 459 11.61 -23.54 10.10
C PRO A 459 11.66 -22.84 11.45
N GLU A 460 11.02 -23.41 12.47
CA GLU A 460 11.03 -22.84 13.83
C GLU A 460 12.38 -22.99 14.54
N ASN A 461 13.10 -24.07 14.27
CA ASN A 461 14.43 -24.31 14.83
C ASN A 461 15.50 -23.88 13.81
N LEU A 462 16.13 -22.74 14.06
CA LEU A 462 17.22 -22.20 13.25
C LEU A 462 18.62 -22.60 13.77
N ASP A 463 18.71 -23.16 14.96
CA ASP A 463 20.00 -23.50 15.58
C ASP A 463 20.73 -24.64 14.87
N ASP A 464 20.00 -25.57 14.25
CA ASP A 464 20.55 -26.71 13.51
C ASP A 464 20.92 -26.37 12.06
N SER A 465 20.72 -25.12 11.60
CA SER A 465 20.81 -24.76 10.18
C SER A 465 22.22 -24.50 9.65
N ASN A 466 23.25 -24.42 10.51
CA ASN A 466 24.63 -24.03 10.15
C ASN A 466 24.72 -22.73 9.33
N LEU A 467 23.74 -21.84 9.46
CA LEU A 467 23.70 -20.56 8.76
C LEU A 467 24.72 -19.58 9.36
N PRO A 468 25.35 -18.72 8.53
CA PRO A 468 26.12 -17.59 9.05
C PRO A 468 25.21 -16.64 9.84
N GLU A 469 25.75 -16.03 10.90
CA GLU A 469 24.98 -15.20 11.84
C GLU A 469 24.07 -14.15 11.16
N PRO A 470 24.53 -13.36 10.17
CA PRO A 470 23.66 -12.39 9.50
C PRO A 470 22.48 -13.03 8.76
N ILE A 471 22.63 -14.25 8.23
CA ILE A 471 21.53 -14.97 7.57
C ILE A 471 20.59 -15.57 8.61
N LYS A 472 21.12 -15.99 9.76
CA LYS A 472 20.32 -16.48 10.89
C LYS A 472 19.44 -15.36 11.44
N GLU A 473 19.96 -14.15 11.63
CA GLU A 473 19.18 -12.96 12.01
C GLU A 473 18.05 -12.66 11.02
N MET A 474 18.34 -12.67 9.71
CA MET A 474 17.32 -12.48 8.65
C MET A 474 16.24 -13.56 8.72
N ALA A 475 16.64 -14.82 8.96
CA ALA A 475 15.71 -15.95 9.07
C ALA A 475 14.84 -15.85 10.34
N GLU A 476 15.39 -15.38 11.47
CA GLU A 476 14.67 -15.13 12.72
C GLU A 476 13.61 -14.02 12.53
N GLU A 477 13.98 -12.93 11.86
CA GLU A 477 13.02 -11.88 11.52
C GLU A 477 11.90 -12.40 10.60
N ALA A 478 12.24 -13.18 9.59
CA ALA A 478 11.27 -13.77 8.67
C ALA A 478 10.35 -14.78 9.41
N LEU A 479 10.89 -15.58 10.35
CA LEU A 479 10.10 -16.45 11.22
C LEU A 479 9.15 -15.65 12.12
N ALA A 480 9.61 -14.54 12.68
CA ALA A 480 8.76 -13.66 13.49
C ALA A 480 7.62 -13.05 12.65
N ARG A 481 7.88 -12.68 11.37
CA ARG A 481 6.83 -12.24 10.43
C ARG A 481 5.83 -13.36 10.16
N GLN A 482 6.31 -14.59 9.91
CA GLN A 482 5.46 -15.76 9.68
C GLN A 482 4.52 -16.02 10.86
N LYS A 483 5.02 -16.03 12.09
CA LYS A 483 4.21 -16.22 13.32
C LYS A 483 3.13 -15.11 13.47
N ARG A 484 3.45 -13.88 13.11
CA ARG A 484 2.47 -12.79 13.11
C ARG A 484 1.34 -13.04 12.10
N PHE A 485 1.64 -13.52 10.90
CA PHE A 485 0.61 -13.85 9.90
C PHE A 485 -0.29 -15.01 10.34
N GLU A 486 0.29 -16.00 11.05
CA GLU A 486 -0.48 -17.10 11.64
C GLU A 486 -1.43 -16.59 12.73
N ASN A 487 -0.94 -15.73 13.64
CA ASN A 487 -1.78 -15.11 14.67
C ASN A 487 -2.89 -14.25 14.07
N THR A 488 -2.58 -13.49 13.01
CA THR A 488 -3.59 -12.69 12.30
C THR A 488 -4.69 -13.59 11.72
N LEU A 489 -4.32 -14.69 11.05
CA LEU A 489 -5.30 -15.64 10.53
C LEU A 489 -6.15 -16.26 11.65
N GLU A 490 -5.55 -16.54 12.81
CA GLU A 490 -6.30 -17.08 13.95
C GLU A 490 -7.36 -16.08 14.44
N ILE A 491 -6.99 -14.81 14.61
CA ILE A 491 -7.90 -13.73 15.00
C ILE A 491 -9.01 -13.56 13.95
N ASP A 492 -8.66 -13.47 12.66
CA ASP A 492 -9.61 -13.34 11.58
C ASP A 492 -10.59 -14.53 11.54
N THR A 493 -10.09 -15.74 11.78
CA THR A 493 -10.91 -16.97 11.84
C THR A 493 -11.89 -16.92 13.02
N ILE A 494 -11.45 -16.44 14.19
CA ILE A 494 -12.32 -16.29 15.38
C ILE A 494 -13.39 -15.21 15.11
N ASN A 495 -13.01 -14.08 14.50
CA ASN A 495 -13.94 -13.01 14.15
C ASN A 495 -15.01 -13.51 13.16
N LEU A 496 -14.60 -14.22 12.12
CA LEU A 496 -15.51 -14.82 11.15
C LEU A 496 -16.45 -15.85 11.81
N ARG A 497 -15.93 -16.69 12.72
CA ARG A 497 -16.73 -17.63 13.49
C ARG A 497 -17.78 -16.88 14.32
N ASN A 498 -17.40 -15.84 15.02
CA ASN A 498 -18.30 -15.06 15.87
C ASN A 498 -19.37 -14.35 15.04
N ALA A 499 -19.03 -13.82 13.87
CA ALA A 499 -20.00 -13.24 12.94
C ALA A 499 -20.99 -14.29 12.41
N TYR A 500 -20.51 -15.46 12.03
CA TYR A 500 -21.37 -16.58 11.61
C TYR A 500 -22.29 -17.05 12.75
N LEU A 501 -21.74 -17.22 13.95
CA LEU A 501 -22.50 -17.54 15.16
C LEU A 501 -23.58 -16.49 15.46
N GLY A 502 -23.27 -15.21 15.32
CA GLY A 502 -24.23 -14.12 15.50
C GLY A 502 -25.42 -14.24 14.55
N LYS A 503 -25.18 -14.53 13.27
CA LYS A 503 -26.23 -14.78 12.27
C LYS A 503 -27.10 -16.01 12.65
N LEU A 504 -26.47 -17.11 13.08
CA LEU A 504 -27.19 -18.30 13.53
C LEU A 504 -28.07 -18.03 14.75
N LEU A 505 -27.59 -17.27 15.74
CA LEU A 505 -28.34 -16.91 16.93
C LEU A 505 -29.51 -15.99 16.60
N ALA A 506 -29.33 -15.01 15.70
CA ALA A 506 -30.40 -14.16 15.23
C ALA A 506 -31.51 -14.99 14.56
N GLN A 507 -31.14 -15.88 13.65
CA GLN A 507 -32.06 -16.77 12.97
C GLN A 507 -32.77 -17.75 13.95
N LYS A 508 -32.05 -18.27 14.95
CA LYS A 508 -32.63 -19.09 16.03
C LYS A 508 -33.72 -18.35 16.79
N LEU A 509 -33.48 -17.08 17.13
CA LEU A 509 -34.43 -16.24 17.84
C LEU A 509 -35.72 -16.07 17.01
N GLU A 510 -35.62 -15.81 15.73
CA GLU A 510 -36.77 -15.70 14.84
C GLU A 510 -37.57 -17.03 14.77
N PHE A 511 -36.88 -18.18 14.66
CA PHE A 511 -37.55 -19.48 14.69
C PHE A 511 -38.20 -19.81 16.03
N GLN A 512 -37.62 -19.36 17.14
CA GLN A 512 -38.25 -19.47 18.48
C GLN A 512 -39.53 -18.64 18.57
N LYS A 513 -39.50 -17.36 18.11
CA LYS A 513 -40.67 -16.51 18.03
C LYS A 513 -41.80 -17.12 17.18
N ALA A 514 -41.43 -17.77 16.07
CA ALA A 514 -42.35 -18.45 15.17
C ALA A 514 -42.76 -19.87 15.64
N ASN A 515 -42.28 -20.32 16.80
CA ASN A 515 -42.52 -21.66 17.37
C ASN A 515 -42.07 -22.84 16.46
N LEU A 516 -41.03 -22.64 15.66
CA LEU A 516 -40.49 -23.61 14.69
C LEU A 516 -39.43 -24.52 15.33
N LYS A 517 -39.83 -25.38 16.28
CA LYS A 517 -38.92 -26.20 17.09
C LYS A 517 -37.88 -27.03 16.30
N ALA A 518 -38.28 -27.63 15.17
CA ALA A 518 -37.36 -28.43 14.34
C ALA A 518 -36.27 -27.57 13.71
N LYS A 519 -36.58 -26.32 13.32
CA LYS A 519 -35.59 -25.38 12.76
C LYS A 519 -34.67 -24.87 13.86
N VAL A 520 -35.16 -24.60 15.05
CA VAL A 520 -34.34 -24.25 16.22
C VAL A 520 -33.33 -25.36 16.52
N ALA A 521 -33.77 -26.62 16.56
CA ALA A 521 -32.88 -27.75 16.80
C ALA A 521 -31.75 -27.84 15.75
N ARG A 522 -32.05 -27.61 14.46
CA ARG A 522 -31.02 -27.59 13.39
C ARG A 522 -29.98 -26.49 13.59
N ILE A 523 -30.42 -25.29 14.01
CA ILE A 523 -29.47 -24.21 14.32
C ILE A 523 -28.62 -24.58 15.53
N ASP A 524 -29.17 -25.22 16.53
CA ASP A 524 -28.43 -25.68 17.71
C ASP A 524 -27.38 -26.73 17.35
N ASP A 525 -27.73 -27.68 16.48
CA ASP A 525 -26.78 -28.67 15.94
C ASP A 525 -25.63 -27.98 15.19
N GLU A 526 -25.96 -27.00 14.34
CA GLU A 526 -24.97 -26.21 13.60
C GLU A 526 -24.04 -25.44 14.56
N ILE A 527 -24.59 -24.72 15.54
CA ILE A 527 -23.81 -23.99 16.54
C ILE A 527 -22.86 -24.93 17.32
N GLN A 528 -23.35 -26.11 17.70
CA GLN A 528 -22.54 -27.11 18.40
C GLN A 528 -21.39 -27.64 17.51
N ALA A 529 -21.64 -27.82 16.22
CA ALA A 529 -20.65 -28.31 15.27
C ALA A 529 -19.50 -27.32 15.01
N LEU A 530 -19.73 -26.01 15.15
CA LEU A 530 -18.69 -24.97 14.91
C LEU A 530 -17.49 -25.05 15.84
N GLY A 531 -17.65 -25.67 17.02
CA GLY A 531 -16.61 -25.64 18.07
C GLY A 531 -16.41 -24.24 18.69
N GLN A 532 -15.39 -24.12 19.55
CA GLN A 532 -15.16 -22.88 20.31
C GLN A 532 -13.89 -22.10 19.88
N ASP A 533 -13.03 -22.69 19.09
CA ASP A 533 -11.76 -22.13 18.67
C ASP A 533 -11.59 -22.07 17.13
N ALA A 534 -10.57 -21.37 16.66
CA ALA A 534 -10.28 -21.19 15.24
C ALA A 534 -10.02 -22.53 14.52
N THR A 535 -9.39 -23.49 15.19
CA THR A 535 -9.06 -24.79 14.60
C THR A 535 -10.33 -25.62 14.38
N SER A 536 -11.20 -25.69 15.38
CA SER A 536 -12.51 -26.36 15.29
C SER A 536 -13.37 -25.76 14.18
N PHE A 537 -13.38 -24.44 14.05
CA PHE A 537 -14.12 -23.74 13.00
C PHE A 537 -13.58 -24.06 11.61
N ARG A 538 -12.24 -24.09 11.42
CA ARG A 538 -11.64 -24.52 10.15
C ARG A 538 -12.00 -25.97 9.80
N ASN A 539 -11.89 -26.86 10.77
CA ASN A 539 -12.19 -28.28 10.59
C ASN A 539 -13.69 -28.50 10.22
N TYR A 540 -14.59 -27.69 10.78
CA TYR A 540 -16.01 -27.74 10.43
C TYR A 540 -16.26 -27.51 8.94
N PHE A 541 -15.48 -26.64 8.28
CA PHE A 541 -15.58 -26.38 6.85
C PHE A 541 -14.65 -27.29 5.99
N GLU A 542 -14.00 -28.28 6.59
CA GLU A 542 -13.07 -29.21 5.90
C GLU A 542 -11.96 -28.46 5.15
N ILE A 543 -11.51 -27.35 5.69
CA ILE A 543 -10.46 -26.53 5.08
C ILE A 543 -9.16 -26.84 5.81
N GLU A 544 -8.22 -27.53 5.12
CA GLU A 544 -6.89 -27.84 5.64
C GLU A 544 -6.06 -26.55 5.83
N LYS A 545 -5.05 -26.68 6.71
CA LYS A 545 -4.14 -25.57 7.13
C LYS A 545 -3.31 -25.03 5.97
#